data_716e1b8f5a6ee38485f483eff2199981
#
_entry.id   716e1b8f5a6ee38485f483eff2199981
#
_cell.length_a   1.000
_cell.length_b   1.000
_cell.length_c   1.000
_cell.angle_alpha   90.00
_cell.angle_beta   90.00
_cell.angle_gamma   90.00
#
_symmetry.space_group_name_H-M   'P 1'
#
loop_
_entity.id
_entity.type
_entity.pdbx_description
1 polymer ?
#
loop_
_entity_poly.entity_id
_entity_poly.type
_entity_poly.pdbx_seq_one_letter_code
_entity_poly.pdbx_strand_id
1 'polypeptide(L)'
;TISPKSGGYRPEYIGGQLERDRNFHNGPVWPWTIAAYAIAYLKVYQHSGESFIRRLLTGYEAEMSELCIGTLNELYDGNPPFKGHGGMSYAPSVASVIEVCNTLKKYETK
;
A
#
# COMPACT_ATOMS: atom_id res chain seq x y z
N THR A 1 -7.40 5.35 4.06
CA THR A 1 -7.90 6.45 3.24
C THR A 1 -9.40 6.32 2.98
N ILE A 2 -10.02 7.34 2.42
CA ILE A 2 -11.45 7.34 2.05
C ILE A 2 -11.64 6.98 0.58
N SER A 3 -12.89 6.61 0.24
CA SER A 3 -13.24 6.23 -1.13
C SER A 3 -13.14 7.41 -2.09
N PRO A 4 -12.68 7.18 -3.35
CA PRO A 4 -12.74 8.20 -4.41
C PRO A 4 -14.14 8.78 -4.68
N LYS A 5 -15.18 8.07 -4.24
CA LYS A 5 -16.58 8.52 -4.36
C LYS A 5 -17.01 9.45 -3.22
N SER A 6 -16.19 9.63 -2.21
CA SER A 6 -16.49 10.49 -1.06
C SER A 6 -16.24 11.96 -1.39
N GLY A 7 -17.12 12.87 -0.98
CA GLY A 7 -17.00 14.31 -1.26
C GLY A 7 -15.77 14.99 -0.63
N GLY A 8 -15.09 14.32 0.30
CA GLY A 8 -13.83 14.78 0.92
C GLY A 8 -12.57 14.16 0.32
N TYR A 9 -12.65 13.37 -0.76
CA TYR A 9 -11.50 12.71 -1.36
C TYR A 9 -10.48 13.71 -1.92
N ARG A 10 -9.25 13.60 -1.48
CA ARG A 10 -8.11 14.44 -1.84
C ARG A 10 -6.90 13.55 -2.13
N PRO A 11 -6.77 13.07 -3.38
CA PRO A 11 -5.81 12.02 -3.71
C PRO A 11 -4.34 12.42 -3.64
N GLU A 12 -4.04 13.71 -3.79
CA GLU A 12 -2.68 14.19 -3.93
C GLU A 12 -2.11 14.70 -2.60
N TYR A 13 -0.91 14.26 -2.25
CA TYR A 13 -0.20 14.74 -1.05
C TYR A 13 0.75 15.90 -1.40
N ILE A 14 0.17 17.05 -1.75
CA ILE A 14 0.87 18.25 -2.23
C ILE A 14 0.48 19.50 -1.46
N GLY A 15 1.20 20.60 -1.74
CA GLY A 15 0.91 21.92 -1.18
C GLY A 15 1.65 22.22 0.11
N GLY A 16 1.18 23.24 0.84
CA GLY A 16 1.70 23.64 2.14
C GLY A 16 1.36 22.61 3.24
N GLN A 17 1.91 22.81 4.45
CA GLN A 17 1.70 21.87 5.55
C GLN A 17 0.21 21.66 5.86
N LEU A 18 -0.56 22.73 5.94
CA LEU A 18 -2.00 22.65 6.24
C LEU A 18 -2.78 21.84 5.18
N GLU A 19 -2.40 21.95 3.91
CA GLU A 19 -3.02 21.20 2.84
C GLU A 19 -2.64 19.73 2.92
N ARG A 20 -1.37 19.42 3.14
CA ARG A 20 -0.89 18.04 3.34
C ARG A 20 -1.55 17.39 4.55
N ASP A 21 -1.68 18.10 5.66
CA ASP A 21 -2.35 17.58 6.86
C ASP A 21 -3.83 17.25 6.62
N ARG A 22 -4.52 18.07 5.82
CA ARG A 22 -5.90 17.79 5.38
C ARG A 22 -6.00 16.59 4.45
N ASN A 23 -4.99 16.38 3.61
CA ASN A 23 -5.00 15.30 2.62
C ASN A 23 -4.55 13.96 3.22
N PHE A 24 -3.78 13.98 4.30
CA PHE A 24 -3.04 12.87 4.87
C PHE A 24 -3.82 11.55 5.02
N HIS A 25 -5.10 11.62 5.40
CA HIS A 25 -5.98 10.46 5.52
C HIS A 25 -7.16 10.47 4.54
N ASN A 26 -7.22 11.43 3.64
CA ASN A 26 -8.38 11.70 2.79
C ASN A 26 -8.20 11.34 1.31
N GLY A 27 -7.21 10.54 1.00
CA GLY A 27 -6.97 10.12 -0.40
C GLY A 27 -5.70 9.31 -0.56
N PRO A 28 -4.53 9.74 -0.02
CA PRO A 28 -3.28 9.01 -0.16
C PRO A 28 -3.37 7.56 0.32
N VAL A 29 -2.58 6.71 -0.30
CA VAL A 29 -2.50 5.27 -0.01
C VAL A 29 -1.31 5.00 0.89
N TRP A 30 -1.53 4.17 1.90
CA TRP A 30 -0.54 3.82 2.91
C TRP A 30 -0.13 2.35 2.79
N PRO A 31 1.05 2.02 2.27
CA PRO A 31 1.46 0.63 2.07
C PRO A 31 1.50 -0.21 3.36
N TRP A 32 1.83 0.39 4.50
CA TRP A 32 1.88 -0.34 5.77
C TRP A 32 0.57 -1.03 6.17
N THR A 33 -0.56 -0.64 5.57
CA THR A 33 -1.87 -1.26 5.82
C THR A 33 -2.08 -2.57 5.10
N ILE A 34 -1.22 -2.92 4.11
CA ILE A 34 -1.42 -4.09 3.24
C ILE A 34 -1.37 -5.41 4.03
N ALA A 35 -0.53 -5.51 5.06
CA ALA A 35 -0.44 -6.74 5.85
C ALA A 35 -1.74 -7.05 6.57
N ALA A 36 -2.32 -6.06 7.26
CA ALA A 36 -3.60 -6.25 7.96
C ALA A 36 -4.71 -6.68 7.00
N TYR A 37 -4.79 -6.04 5.84
CA TYR A 37 -5.76 -6.39 4.81
C TYR A 37 -5.54 -7.81 4.26
N ALA A 38 -4.31 -8.14 3.86
CA ALA A 38 -3.99 -9.44 3.26
C ALA A 38 -4.22 -10.60 4.25
N ILE A 39 -3.81 -10.42 5.51
CA ILE A 39 -4.03 -11.42 6.55
C ILE A 39 -5.53 -11.65 6.79
N ALA A 40 -6.32 -10.58 6.90
CA ALA A 40 -7.77 -10.69 7.06
C ALA A 40 -8.41 -11.38 5.85
N TYR A 41 -8.01 -10.99 4.64
CA TYR A 41 -8.52 -11.57 3.40
C TYR A 41 -8.21 -13.07 3.31
N LEU A 42 -6.96 -13.47 3.56
CA LEU A 42 -6.54 -14.87 3.53
C LEU A 42 -7.19 -15.72 4.64
N LYS A 43 -7.47 -15.14 5.80
CA LYS A 43 -8.25 -15.83 6.84
C LYS A 43 -9.66 -16.20 6.39
N VAL A 44 -10.29 -15.34 5.60
CA VAL A 44 -11.66 -15.55 5.09
C VAL A 44 -11.66 -16.49 3.88
N TYR A 45 -10.80 -16.23 2.91
CA TYR A 45 -10.83 -16.91 1.62
C TYR A 45 -9.86 -18.09 1.51
N GLN A 46 -8.98 -18.26 2.50
CA GLN A 46 -7.99 -19.36 2.54
C GLN A 46 -7.19 -19.45 1.22
N HIS A 47 -6.92 -20.64 0.72
CA HIS A 47 -6.18 -20.85 -0.53
C HIS A 47 -6.80 -20.15 -1.77
N SER A 48 -8.13 -19.97 -1.80
CA SER A 48 -8.78 -19.26 -2.92
C SER A 48 -8.42 -17.78 -3.00
N GLY A 49 -7.98 -17.19 -1.89
CA GLY A 49 -7.55 -15.79 -1.83
C GLY A 49 -6.11 -15.54 -2.29
N GLU A 50 -5.30 -16.59 -2.43
CA GLU A 50 -3.86 -16.47 -2.70
C GLU A 50 -3.55 -15.67 -3.98
N SER A 51 -4.18 -16.04 -5.09
CA SER A 51 -3.94 -15.39 -6.39
C SER A 51 -4.28 -13.89 -6.39
N PHE A 52 -5.29 -13.51 -5.64
CA PHE A 52 -5.65 -12.09 -5.50
C PHE A 52 -4.59 -11.31 -4.72
N ILE A 53 -4.12 -11.84 -3.58
CA ILE A 53 -3.09 -11.16 -2.79
C ILE A 53 -1.76 -11.10 -3.56
N ARG A 54 -1.38 -12.14 -4.31
CA ARG A 54 -0.20 -12.10 -5.19
C ARG A 54 -0.28 -10.97 -6.21
N ARG A 55 -1.43 -10.77 -6.86
CA ARG A 55 -1.63 -9.64 -7.80
C ARG A 55 -1.48 -8.28 -7.12
N LEU A 56 -1.91 -8.12 -5.88
CA LEU A 56 -1.68 -6.87 -5.15
C LEU A 56 -0.19 -6.59 -4.94
N LEU A 57 0.62 -7.63 -4.72
CA LEU A 57 2.05 -7.47 -4.51
C LEU A 57 2.80 -7.05 -5.79
N THR A 58 2.34 -7.43 -6.97
CA THR A 58 3.03 -7.05 -8.24
C THR A 58 3.12 -5.54 -8.44
N GLY A 59 2.14 -4.77 -7.95
CA GLY A 59 2.21 -3.31 -7.97
C GLY A 59 3.37 -2.74 -7.14
N TYR A 60 3.69 -3.37 -6.02
CA TYR A 60 4.81 -2.93 -5.16
C TYR A 60 6.18 -3.27 -5.76
N GLU A 61 6.29 -4.34 -6.56
CA GLU A 61 7.56 -4.69 -7.23
C GLU A 61 8.01 -3.59 -8.19
N ALA A 62 7.09 -2.98 -8.93
CA ALA A 62 7.39 -1.85 -9.81
C ALA A 62 7.88 -0.65 -9.01
N GLU A 63 7.20 -0.31 -7.92
CA GLU A 63 7.53 0.83 -7.06
C GLU A 63 8.90 0.70 -6.37
N MET A 64 9.33 -0.52 -6.04
CA MET A 64 10.65 -0.79 -5.47
C MET A 64 11.82 -0.44 -6.39
N SER A 65 11.57 -0.14 -7.65
CA SER A 65 12.58 0.25 -8.64
C SER A 65 12.60 1.77 -8.93
N GLU A 66 11.61 2.52 -8.46
CA GLU A 66 11.40 3.92 -8.85
C GLU A 66 12.30 4.91 -8.07
N LEU A 67 12.14 5.01 -6.77
CA LEU A 67 12.80 6.05 -5.96
C LEU A 67 13.96 5.52 -5.11
N CYS A 68 13.77 4.39 -4.45
CA CYS A 68 14.80 3.72 -3.67
C CYS A 68 14.77 2.23 -3.98
N ILE A 69 15.86 1.70 -4.51
CA ILE A 69 15.95 0.29 -4.91
C ILE A 69 15.66 -0.64 -3.72
N GLY A 70 14.67 -1.49 -3.88
CA GLY A 70 14.28 -2.50 -2.89
C GLY A 70 13.52 -1.95 -1.68
N THR A 71 13.02 -0.72 -1.74
CA THR A 71 12.25 -0.09 -0.66
C THR A 71 10.95 0.53 -1.12
N LEU A 72 10.14 0.99 -0.18
CA LEU A 72 8.86 1.65 -0.44
C LEU A 72 8.77 2.97 0.31
N ASN A 73 8.03 3.90 -0.27
CA ASN A 73 7.73 5.17 0.36
C ASN A 73 6.72 5.01 1.51
N GLU A 74 6.63 6.05 2.33
CA GLU A 74 5.67 6.13 3.43
C GLU A 74 4.23 6.11 2.93
N LEU A 75 3.92 6.92 1.90
CA LEU A 75 2.59 7.01 1.29
C LEU A 75 2.69 7.32 -0.20
N TYR A 76 1.60 7.12 -0.92
CA TYR A 76 1.46 7.38 -2.35
C TYR A 76 0.19 8.18 -2.62
N ASP A 77 0.19 8.96 -3.69
CA ASP A 77 -1.04 9.60 -4.17
C ASP A 77 -2.11 8.53 -4.46
N GLY A 78 -3.37 8.89 -4.23
CA GLY A 78 -4.50 7.98 -4.45
C GLY A 78 -4.94 7.86 -5.91
N ASN A 79 -4.41 8.72 -6.81
CA ASN A 79 -4.68 8.73 -8.24
C ASN A 79 -3.39 8.55 -9.04
N PRO A 80 -3.49 8.03 -10.27
CA PRO A 80 -2.35 7.97 -11.17
C PRO A 80 -1.65 9.33 -11.35
N PRO A 81 -0.32 9.38 -11.41
CA PRO A 81 0.62 8.25 -11.51
C PRO A 81 1.01 7.59 -10.17
N PHE A 82 0.27 7.81 -9.08
CA PHE A 82 0.52 7.24 -7.75
C PHE A 82 1.89 7.62 -7.18
N LYS A 83 2.26 8.88 -7.32
CA LYS A 83 3.57 9.40 -6.90
C LYS A 83 3.83 9.15 -5.41
N GLY A 84 5.04 8.66 -5.10
CA GLY A 84 5.48 8.42 -3.73
C GLY A 84 5.84 9.70 -2.98
N HIS A 85 5.52 9.73 -1.69
CA HIS A 85 5.73 10.86 -0.78
C HIS A 85 6.17 10.39 0.61
N GLY A 86 6.52 11.35 1.46
CA GLY A 86 6.99 11.09 2.82
C GLY A 86 8.40 10.51 2.86
N GLY A 87 8.67 9.60 3.79
CA GLY A 87 9.93 8.90 3.86
C GLY A 87 10.15 7.99 2.66
N MET A 88 11.23 8.19 1.91
CA MET A 88 11.52 7.41 0.68
C MET A 88 11.86 5.94 0.94
N SER A 89 12.34 5.61 2.12
CA SER A 89 12.66 4.24 2.54
C SER A 89 11.99 4.00 3.88
N TYR A 90 10.68 3.75 3.85
CA TYR A 90 9.87 3.69 5.04
C TYR A 90 9.72 2.27 5.57
N ALA A 91 10.37 2.00 6.70
CA ALA A 91 10.43 0.66 7.28
C ALA A 91 9.07 -0.02 7.53
N PRO A 92 8.01 0.66 8.02
CA PRO A 92 6.70 0.03 8.18
C PRO A 92 6.08 -0.43 6.85
N SER A 93 6.27 0.32 5.76
CA SER A 93 5.80 -0.09 4.42
C SER A 93 6.50 -1.35 3.94
N VAL A 94 7.83 -1.41 4.06
CA VAL A 94 8.63 -2.58 3.69
C VAL A 94 8.29 -3.78 4.57
N ALA A 95 8.23 -3.61 5.88
CA ALA A 95 7.89 -4.67 6.82
C ALA A 95 6.51 -5.28 6.53
N SER A 96 5.54 -4.44 6.19
CA SER A 96 4.19 -4.89 5.83
C SER A 96 4.19 -5.80 4.60
N VAL A 97 4.93 -5.46 3.55
CA VAL A 97 5.06 -6.32 2.35
C VAL A 97 5.75 -7.64 2.69
N ILE A 98 6.82 -7.62 3.49
CA ILE A 98 7.51 -8.84 3.96
C ILE A 98 6.53 -9.73 4.74
N GLU A 99 5.71 -9.17 5.60
CA GLU A 99 4.72 -9.91 6.38
C GLU A 99 3.67 -10.57 5.47
N VAL A 100 3.21 -9.88 4.42
CA VAL A 100 2.32 -10.48 3.41
C VAL A 100 2.99 -11.65 2.71
N CYS A 101 4.24 -11.50 2.26
CA CYS A 101 4.99 -12.58 1.62
C CYS A 101 5.13 -13.80 2.53
N ASN A 102 5.45 -13.58 3.81
CA ASN A 102 5.57 -14.66 4.78
C ASN A 102 4.21 -15.33 5.09
N THR A 103 3.14 -14.55 5.08
CA THR A 103 1.79 -15.08 5.27
C THR A 103 1.37 -15.94 4.08
N LEU A 104 1.63 -15.48 2.85
CA LEU A 104 1.31 -16.23 1.63
C LEU A 104 1.96 -17.63 1.61
N LYS A 105 3.18 -17.78 2.10
CA LYS A 105 3.86 -19.09 2.19
C LYS A 105 3.06 -20.15 2.94
N LYS A 106 2.18 -19.75 3.86
CA LYS A 106 1.31 -20.67 4.62
C LYS A 106 0.13 -21.19 3.78
N TYR A 107 -0.18 -20.51 2.69
CA TYR A 107 -1.29 -20.82 1.80
C TYR A 107 -0.84 -21.37 0.45
N GLU A 108 0.46 -21.47 0.22
CA GLU A 108 1.01 -22.11 -0.98
C GLU A 108 0.64 -23.60 -0.98
N THR A 109 -0.03 -24.03 -2.05
CA THR A 109 -0.28 -25.45 -2.30
C THR A 109 1.05 -26.10 -2.70
N LYS A 110 1.45 -27.12 -1.96
CA LYS A 110 2.64 -27.94 -2.29
C LYS A 110 2.39 -28.73 -3.57
#